data_e3d2f7bcb6126596d2ab8ad135e45c60
#
_entry.id   e3d2f7bcb6126596d2ab8ad135e45c60
#
_cell.length_a   1.000
_cell.length_b   1.000
_cell.length_c   1.000
_cell.angle_alpha   90.00
_cell.angle_beta   90.00
_cell.angle_gamma   90.00
#
_symmetry.space_group_name_H-M   'P 1'
#
loop_
_entity.id
_entity.type
_entity.pdbx_description
1 polymer ?
#
loop_
_entity_poly.entity_id
_entity_poly.type
_entity_poly.pdbx_seq_one_letter_code
_entity_poly.pdbx_strand_id
1 'polypeptide(L)'
;MVVLLRHTHVDMREGIGHLAPGNCAEEVNLSSRGVEQAKRIGEAFRAHGIAVGEVRTSPYCRCIDTGTLAFGRATPVPYLMPPGVLSESRAKLNQERVLQDILDHRSSSNMVMITHDLNISNIVLEPSIAMGDFFVLQPNGTDFDVIGKIRMGDK
;
A
#
# COMPACT_ATOMS: atom_id res chain seq x y z
N MET A 1 -10.36 -5.66 -9.72
CA MET A 1 -8.89 -5.66 -9.70
C MET A 1 -8.39 -5.29 -8.31
N VAL A 2 -7.13 -5.57 -8.05
CA VAL A 2 -6.49 -5.22 -6.77
C VAL A 2 -5.35 -4.25 -7.07
N VAL A 3 -5.25 -3.19 -6.26
CA VAL A 3 -4.17 -2.19 -6.38
C VAL A 3 -3.24 -2.35 -5.18
N LEU A 4 -1.95 -2.55 -5.44
CA LEU A 4 -0.92 -2.50 -4.40
C LEU A 4 -0.21 -1.16 -4.48
N LEU A 5 -0.37 -0.35 -3.46
CA LEU A 5 0.15 1.03 -3.40
C LEU A 5 1.16 1.16 -2.26
N ARG A 6 2.36 1.62 -2.56
CA ARG A 6 3.30 2.02 -1.50
C ARG A 6 2.86 3.37 -0.95
N HIS A 7 2.89 3.52 0.38
CA HIS A 7 2.60 4.81 1.02
C HIS A 7 3.36 5.94 0.32
N THR A 8 2.84 7.15 0.37
CA THR A 8 3.44 8.30 -0.30
C THR A 8 4.64 8.84 0.48
N HIS A 9 5.25 9.89 -0.01
CA HIS A 9 6.52 10.42 0.48
C HIS A 9 6.48 10.75 1.98
N VAL A 10 7.53 10.37 2.70
CA VAL A 10 7.64 10.57 4.15
C VAL A 10 8.78 11.53 4.49
N ASP A 11 8.66 12.17 5.66
CA ASP A 11 9.76 12.91 6.27
C ASP A 11 10.64 11.92 7.03
N MET A 12 11.79 11.60 6.46
CA MET A 12 12.74 10.71 7.11
C MET A 12 13.37 11.40 8.31
N ARG A 13 13.22 10.75 9.48
CA ARG A 13 13.89 11.17 10.70
C ARG A 13 14.86 10.09 11.11
N GLU A 14 16.06 10.48 11.46
CA GLU A 14 17.10 9.55 11.88
C GLU A 14 16.67 8.78 13.12
N GLY A 15 16.85 7.46 13.10
CA GLY A 15 16.67 6.60 14.28
C GLY A 15 15.26 6.17 14.62
N ILE A 16 14.22 6.65 13.96
CA ILE A 16 12.83 6.30 14.33
C ILE A 16 12.09 5.44 13.30
N GLY A 17 12.72 5.11 12.17
CA GLY A 17 12.07 4.37 11.09
C GLY A 17 11.69 2.93 11.44
N HIS A 18 12.21 2.38 12.53
CA HIS A 18 12.00 0.99 12.95
C HIS A 18 11.06 0.84 14.13
N LEU A 19 10.43 1.92 14.59
CA LEU A 19 9.50 1.85 15.71
C LEU A 19 8.23 1.08 15.30
N ALA A 20 7.68 0.32 16.25
CA ALA A 20 6.42 -0.35 16.05
C ALA A 20 5.27 0.66 15.87
N PRO A 21 4.21 0.30 15.11
CA PRO A 21 3.07 1.20 14.97
C PRO A 21 2.29 1.31 16.27
N GLY A 22 1.57 2.42 16.45
CA GLY A 22 0.70 2.65 17.61
C GLY A 22 0.68 4.07 18.10
N ASN A 23 1.71 4.84 17.82
CA ASN A 23 1.76 6.26 18.21
C ASN A 23 2.25 7.07 17.02
N CYS A 24 1.33 7.69 16.30
CA CYS A 24 1.65 8.47 15.09
C CYS A 24 2.66 9.58 15.35
N ALA A 25 2.64 10.19 16.54
CA ALA A 25 3.58 11.26 16.85
C ALA A 25 5.04 10.80 16.89
N GLU A 26 5.27 9.51 17.11
CA GLU A 26 6.61 8.92 17.18
C GLU A 26 7.02 8.22 15.89
N GLU A 27 6.12 8.07 14.93
CA GLU A 27 6.36 7.39 13.67
C GLU A 27 6.95 8.32 12.62
N VAL A 28 7.51 7.71 11.56
CA VAL A 28 7.88 8.43 10.33
C VAL A 28 6.60 8.67 9.55
N ASN A 29 6.20 9.91 9.42
CA ASN A 29 4.92 10.30 8.81
C ASN A 29 5.11 10.95 7.44
N LEU A 30 3.98 11.14 6.74
CA LEU A 30 4.00 11.78 5.42
C LEU A 30 4.57 13.19 5.50
N SER A 31 5.42 13.51 4.52
CA SER A 31 5.84 14.88 4.28
C SER A 31 4.70 15.67 3.64
N SER A 32 4.83 16.99 3.55
CA SER A 32 3.87 17.81 2.79
C SER A 32 3.79 17.36 1.33
N ARG A 33 4.91 16.94 0.75
CA ARG A 33 4.96 16.34 -0.58
C ARG A 33 4.14 15.04 -0.65
N GLY A 34 4.25 14.20 0.38
CA GLY A 34 3.49 12.94 0.46
C GLY A 34 2.00 13.18 0.59
N VAL A 35 1.59 14.18 1.36
CA VAL A 35 0.18 14.59 1.46
C VAL A 35 -0.36 14.97 0.09
N GLU A 36 0.36 15.80 -0.66
CA GLU A 36 -0.08 16.21 -2.00
C GLU A 36 -0.08 15.05 -3.00
N GLN A 37 0.90 14.13 -2.92
CA GLN A 37 0.91 12.93 -3.75
C GLN A 37 -0.33 12.07 -3.50
N ALA A 38 -0.70 11.84 -2.23
CA ALA A 38 -1.88 11.05 -1.88
C ALA A 38 -3.15 11.67 -2.44
N LYS A 39 -3.30 12.98 -2.30
CA LYS A 39 -4.44 13.70 -2.87
C LYS A 39 -4.51 13.56 -4.39
N ARG A 40 -3.38 13.70 -5.09
CA ARG A 40 -3.32 13.54 -6.55
C ARG A 40 -3.69 12.14 -7.00
N ILE A 41 -3.27 11.11 -6.26
CA ILE A 41 -3.64 9.72 -6.55
C ILE A 41 -5.17 9.57 -6.47
N GLY A 42 -5.79 10.05 -5.41
CA GLY A 42 -7.24 10.00 -5.25
C GLY A 42 -7.98 10.75 -6.35
N GLU A 43 -7.51 11.94 -6.70
CA GLU A 43 -8.08 12.74 -7.79
C GLU A 43 -7.99 12.01 -9.13
N ALA A 44 -6.85 11.36 -9.42
CA ALA A 44 -6.68 10.60 -10.65
C ALA A 44 -7.66 9.42 -10.74
N PHE A 45 -7.87 8.70 -9.64
CA PHE A 45 -8.85 7.61 -9.59
C PHE A 45 -10.26 8.13 -9.86
N ARG A 46 -10.65 9.23 -9.24
CA ARG A 46 -11.98 9.84 -9.46
C ARG A 46 -12.13 10.36 -10.88
N ALA A 47 -11.11 11.04 -11.40
CA ALA A 47 -11.16 11.62 -12.76
C ALA A 47 -11.31 10.54 -13.84
N HIS A 48 -10.77 9.35 -13.61
CA HIS A 48 -10.86 8.22 -14.53
C HIS A 48 -12.04 7.29 -14.23
N GLY A 49 -12.89 7.64 -13.28
CA GLY A 49 -14.06 6.84 -12.93
C GLY A 49 -13.72 5.46 -12.35
N ILE A 50 -12.58 5.33 -11.68
CA ILE A 50 -12.13 4.06 -11.10
C ILE A 50 -12.82 3.88 -9.74
N ALA A 51 -13.72 2.90 -9.66
CA ALA A 51 -14.43 2.59 -8.44
C ALA A 51 -13.49 1.94 -7.42
N VAL A 52 -13.48 2.46 -6.19
CA VAL A 52 -12.68 1.92 -5.09
C VAL A 52 -13.63 1.38 -4.03
N GLY A 53 -13.47 0.09 -3.71
CA GLY A 53 -14.21 -0.58 -2.63
C GLY A 53 -13.44 -0.50 -1.33
N GLU A 54 -12.88 -1.64 -0.88
CA GLU A 54 -12.09 -1.67 0.34
C GLU A 54 -10.73 -0.99 0.16
N VAL A 55 -10.31 -0.28 1.22
CA VAL A 55 -8.96 0.28 1.31
C VAL A 55 -8.34 -0.28 2.59
N ARG A 56 -7.47 -1.26 2.43
CA ARG A 56 -6.73 -1.89 3.54
C ARG A 56 -5.35 -1.30 3.63
N THR A 57 -4.88 -1.04 4.83
CA THR A 57 -3.58 -0.40 5.04
C THR A 57 -2.74 -1.16 6.06
N SER A 58 -1.42 -0.96 5.97
CA SER A 58 -0.55 -1.27 7.09
C SER A 58 -1.00 -0.45 8.32
N PRO A 59 -0.78 -0.95 9.54
CA PRO A 59 -1.09 -0.19 10.76
C PRO A 59 -0.25 1.08 10.98
N TYR A 60 0.83 1.27 10.22
CA TYR A 60 1.62 2.50 10.32
C TYR A 60 0.83 3.70 9.80
N CYS A 61 0.95 4.82 10.51
CA CYS A 61 0.18 6.02 10.19
C CYS A 61 0.43 6.55 8.79
N ARG A 62 1.65 6.42 8.25
CA ARG A 62 1.95 6.82 6.87
C ARG A 62 1.12 6.07 5.83
N CYS A 63 0.76 4.82 6.11
CA CYS A 63 -0.12 4.05 5.22
C CYS A 63 -1.59 4.42 5.43
N ILE A 64 -2.01 4.58 6.69
CA ILE A 64 -3.37 5.00 7.03
C ILE A 64 -3.66 6.38 6.42
N ASP A 65 -2.74 7.33 6.59
CA ASP A 65 -2.91 8.69 6.08
C ASP A 65 -2.95 8.72 4.54
N THR A 66 -2.13 7.90 3.88
CA THR A 66 -2.19 7.79 2.42
C THR A 66 -3.59 7.35 1.98
N GLY A 67 -4.15 6.35 2.62
CA GLY A 67 -5.51 5.86 2.30
C GLY A 67 -6.58 6.90 2.57
N THR A 68 -6.53 7.54 3.72
CA THR A 68 -7.51 8.57 4.10
C THR A 68 -7.46 9.77 3.16
N LEU A 69 -6.27 10.25 2.82
CA LEU A 69 -6.11 11.40 1.93
C LEU A 69 -6.50 11.08 0.48
N ALA A 70 -6.17 9.90 0.00
CA ALA A 70 -6.47 9.51 -1.39
C ALA A 70 -7.92 9.08 -1.56
N PHE A 71 -8.44 8.25 -0.66
CA PHE A 71 -9.71 7.54 -0.85
C PHE A 71 -10.76 7.82 0.22
N GLY A 72 -10.47 8.64 1.21
CA GLY A 72 -11.41 9.01 2.25
C GLY A 72 -11.65 7.94 3.32
N ARG A 73 -10.92 6.84 3.27
CA ARG A 73 -11.05 5.74 4.24
C ARG A 73 -9.78 4.90 4.30
N ALA A 74 -9.61 4.19 5.39
CA ALA A 74 -8.50 3.26 5.60
C ALA A 74 -8.87 2.25 6.67
N THR A 75 -8.64 0.97 6.41
CA THR A 75 -8.83 -0.10 7.39
C THR A 75 -7.46 -0.73 7.66
N PRO A 76 -6.84 -0.44 8.81
CA PRO A 76 -5.55 -1.05 9.14
C PRO A 76 -5.69 -2.55 9.36
N VAL A 77 -4.76 -3.32 8.81
CA VAL A 77 -4.71 -4.78 8.97
C VAL A 77 -3.29 -5.22 9.30
N PRO A 78 -3.08 -6.11 10.28
CA PRO A 78 -1.73 -6.48 10.72
C PRO A 78 -0.85 -7.12 9.65
N TYR A 79 -1.45 -7.85 8.71
CA TYR A 79 -0.67 -8.58 7.71
C TYR A 79 -0.06 -7.70 6.62
N LEU A 80 -0.33 -6.38 6.64
CA LEU A 80 0.32 -5.42 5.74
C LEU A 80 1.51 -4.70 6.40
N MET A 81 1.92 -5.12 7.58
CA MET A 81 3.14 -4.58 8.22
C MET A 81 4.39 -4.94 7.41
N PRO A 82 5.44 -4.10 7.47
CA PRO A 82 6.67 -4.39 6.74
C PRO A 82 7.35 -5.65 7.30
N PRO A 83 7.88 -6.54 6.44
CA PRO A 83 8.49 -7.79 6.92
C PRO A 83 9.72 -7.57 7.80
N GLY A 84 10.42 -6.45 7.65
CA GLY A 84 11.63 -6.16 8.41
C GLY A 84 11.43 -5.99 9.92
N VAL A 85 10.19 -5.75 10.38
CA VAL A 85 9.88 -5.61 11.82
C VAL A 85 9.23 -6.88 12.39
N LEU A 86 9.19 -7.97 11.63
CA LEU A 86 8.55 -9.23 11.99
C LEU A 86 9.54 -10.39 11.99
N SER A 87 9.17 -11.50 12.65
CA SER A 87 9.89 -12.75 12.47
C SER A 87 9.74 -13.25 11.03
N GLU A 88 10.68 -14.06 10.55
CA GLU A 88 10.60 -14.62 9.19
C GLU A 88 9.32 -15.44 8.99
N SER A 89 8.93 -16.24 9.99
CA SER A 89 7.72 -17.06 9.89
C SER A 89 6.46 -16.19 9.81
N ARG A 90 6.37 -15.13 10.59
CA ARG A 90 5.23 -14.20 10.54
C ARG A 90 5.20 -13.43 9.21
N ALA A 91 6.35 -12.96 8.74
CA ALA A 91 6.46 -12.27 7.46
C ALA A 91 5.98 -13.15 6.31
N LYS A 92 6.36 -14.43 6.33
CA LYS A 92 5.93 -15.40 5.31
C LYS A 92 4.42 -15.62 5.33
N LEU A 93 3.84 -15.82 6.52
CA LEU A 93 2.39 -16.00 6.67
C LEU A 93 1.62 -14.77 6.20
N ASN A 94 2.11 -13.58 6.51
CA ASN A 94 1.48 -12.34 6.09
C ASN A 94 1.52 -12.18 4.56
N GLN A 95 2.65 -12.52 3.95
CA GLN A 95 2.76 -12.48 2.48
C GLN A 95 1.78 -13.46 1.82
N GLU A 96 1.65 -14.65 2.36
CA GLU A 96 0.69 -15.65 1.87
C GLU A 96 -0.74 -15.12 1.99
N ARG A 97 -1.07 -14.42 3.09
CA ARG A 97 -2.38 -13.82 3.28
C ARG A 97 -2.66 -12.73 2.24
N VAL A 98 -1.68 -11.87 1.96
CA VAL A 98 -1.83 -10.82 0.92
C VAL A 98 -2.10 -11.49 -0.43
N LEU A 99 -1.32 -12.48 -0.78
CA LEU A 99 -1.50 -13.22 -2.03
C LEU A 99 -2.90 -13.85 -2.11
N GLN A 100 -3.35 -14.47 -1.02
CA GLN A 100 -4.67 -15.10 -0.97
C GLN A 100 -5.78 -14.07 -1.16
N ASP A 101 -5.67 -12.91 -0.53
CA ASP A 101 -6.66 -11.83 -0.68
C ASP A 101 -6.71 -11.31 -2.13
N ILE A 102 -5.56 -11.25 -2.81
CA ILE A 102 -5.51 -10.89 -4.23
C ILE A 102 -6.25 -11.94 -5.07
N LEU A 103 -5.95 -13.21 -4.86
CA LEU A 103 -6.52 -14.31 -5.64
C LEU A 103 -8.03 -14.49 -5.41
N ASP A 104 -8.50 -14.17 -4.21
CA ASP A 104 -9.91 -14.33 -3.82
C ASP A 104 -10.79 -13.13 -4.18
N HIS A 105 -10.19 -12.04 -4.63
CA HIS A 105 -10.96 -10.83 -4.95
C HIS A 105 -11.90 -11.06 -6.13
N ARG A 106 -13.20 -10.86 -5.91
CA ARG A 106 -14.27 -11.10 -6.92
C ARG A 106 -15.22 -9.93 -7.07
N SER A 107 -15.05 -8.86 -6.29
CA SER A 107 -15.90 -7.68 -6.35
C SER A 107 -15.74 -6.93 -7.67
N SER A 108 -16.79 -6.25 -8.12
CA SER A 108 -16.73 -5.34 -9.27
C SER A 108 -15.95 -4.06 -8.97
N SER A 109 -15.85 -3.69 -7.70
CA SER A 109 -15.00 -2.56 -7.29
C SER A 109 -13.57 -3.02 -7.05
N ASN A 110 -12.63 -2.08 -7.09
CA ASN A 110 -11.22 -2.38 -6.88
C ASN A 110 -10.87 -2.34 -5.40
N MET A 111 -10.10 -3.31 -4.93
CA MET A 111 -9.56 -3.29 -3.58
C MET A 111 -8.17 -2.65 -3.62
N VAL A 112 -7.92 -1.71 -2.73
CA VAL A 112 -6.61 -1.06 -2.59
C VAL A 112 -5.95 -1.54 -1.31
N MET A 113 -4.71 -1.98 -1.42
CA MET A 113 -3.86 -2.32 -0.27
C MET A 113 -2.69 -1.35 -0.24
N ILE A 114 -2.56 -0.60 0.84
CA ILE A 114 -1.50 0.39 1.02
C ILE A 114 -0.49 -0.13 2.03
N THR A 115 0.73 -0.31 1.59
CA THR A 115 1.74 -1.00 2.38
C THR A 115 3.15 -0.48 2.05
N HIS A 116 4.17 -1.28 2.26
CA HIS A 116 5.57 -0.90 2.21
C HIS A 116 6.28 -1.54 1.01
N ASP A 117 7.49 -1.06 0.74
CA ASP A 117 8.31 -1.47 -0.40
C ASP A 117 8.42 -3.01 -0.53
N LEU A 118 8.94 -3.68 0.50
CA LEU A 118 9.18 -5.12 0.43
C LEU A 118 7.90 -5.95 0.33
N ASN A 119 6.80 -5.49 0.94
CA ASN A 119 5.52 -6.17 0.83
C ASN A 119 5.09 -6.27 -0.64
N ILE A 120 5.25 -5.19 -1.38
CA ILE A 120 4.86 -5.12 -2.79
C ILE A 120 5.90 -5.83 -3.66
N SER A 121 7.18 -5.55 -3.43
CA SER A 121 8.30 -6.12 -4.18
C SER A 121 8.25 -7.66 -4.17
N ASN A 122 7.93 -8.26 -3.03
CA ASN A 122 7.84 -9.72 -2.90
C ASN A 122 6.65 -10.33 -3.66
N ILE A 123 5.61 -9.55 -3.94
CA ILE A 123 4.44 -10.01 -4.70
C ILE A 123 4.65 -9.82 -6.21
N VAL A 124 5.09 -8.64 -6.63
CA VAL A 124 5.21 -8.29 -8.06
C VAL A 124 6.59 -8.57 -8.63
N LEU A 125 7.55 -8.96 -7.80
CA LEU A 125 8.93 -9.31 -8.17
C LEU A 125 9.68 -8.14 -8.83
N GLU A 126 9.42 -6.93 -8.38
CA GLU A 126 10.16 -5.73 -8.78
C GLU A 126 11.19 -5.38 -7.70
N PRO A 127 12.42 -5.01 -8.08
CA PRO A 127 13.50 -4.82 -7.09
C PRO A 127 13.36 -3.56 -6.25
N SER A 128 12.62 -2.56 -6.72
CA SER A 128 12.49 -1.29 -6.03
C SER A 128 11.16 -0.63 -6.37
N ILE A 129 10.43 -0.23 -5.33
CA ILE A 129 9.14 0.43 -5.45
C ILE A 129 9.29 1.82 -4.83
N ALA A 130 9.09 2.88 -5.62
CA ALA A 130 9.15 4.24 -5.10
C ALA A 130 7.90 4.58 -4.29
N MET A 131 8.03 5.50 -3.35
CA MET A 131 6.89 5.96 -2.55
C MET A 131 5.82 6.57 -3.46
N GLY A 132 4.58 6.11 -3.32
CA GLY A 132 3.47 6.54 -4.16
C GLY A 132 3.28 5.73 -5.44
N ASP A 133 4.21 4.84 -5.78
CA ASP A 133 4.04 3.95 -6.94
C ASP A 133 3.00 2.88 -6.62
N PHE A 134 2.25 2.46 -7.64
CA PHE A 134 1.29 1.39 -7.46
C PHE A 134 1.19 0.47 -8.67
N PHE A 135 0.72 -0.74 -8.38
CA PHE A 135 0.54 -1.81 -9.36
C PHE A 135 -0.92 -2.22 -9.38
N VAL A 136 -1.43 -2.48 -10.58
CA VAL A 136 -2.80 -2.98 -10.76
C VAL A 136 -2.72 -4.45 -11.13
N LEU A 137 -3.35 -5.29 -10.31
CA LEU A 137 -3.32 -6.75 -10.45
C LEU A 137 -4.71 -7.27 -10.81
N GLN A 138 -4.75 -8.18 -11.78
CA GLN A 138 -5.97 -8.87 -12.18
C GLN A 138 -5.85 -10.33 -11.79
N PRO A 139 -6.65 -10.82 -10.82
CA PRO A 139 -6.67 -12.26 -10.52
C PRO A 139 -7.22 -13.05 -11.69
N ASN A 140 -6.63 -14.21 -11.96
CA ASN A 140 -6.99 -15.06 -13.08
C ASN A 140 -7.06 -16.55 -12.67
N GLY A 141 -7.75 -16.87 -11.57
CA GLY A 141 -7.88 -18.23 -11.06
C GLY A 141 -6.88 -18.50 -9.93
N THR A 142 -5.82 -19.25 -10.21
CA THR A 142 -4.79 -19.60 -9.21
C THR A 142 -3.59 -18.67 -9.22
N ASP A 143 -3.62 -17.63 -10.06
CA ASP A 143 -2.55 -16.68 -10.22
C ASP A 143 -3.13 -15.28 -10.51
N PHE A 144 -2.27 -14.32 -10.77
CA PHE A 144 -2.69 -12.97 -11.15
C PHE A 144 -1.75 -12.42 -12.22
N ASP A 145 -2.26 -11.44 -12.98
CA ASP A 145 -1.47 -10.69 -13.94
C ASP A 145 -1.26 -9.27 -13.43
N VAL A 146 -0.05 -8.75 -13.62
CA VAL A 146 0.23 -7.32 -13.40
C VAL A 146 -0.14 -6.59 -14.68
N ILE A 147 -1.27 -5.91 -14.67
CA ILE A 147 -1.80 -5.25 -15.87
C ILE A 147 -1.49 -3.75 -15.92
N GLY A 148 -0.96 -3.20 -14.85
CA GLY A 148 -0.57 -1.80 -14.80
C GLY A 148 0.49 -1.53 -13.75
N LYS A 149 1.39 -0.61 -14.06
CA LYS A 149 2.40 -0.10 -13.15
C LYS A 149 2.44 1.41 -13.32
N ILE A 150 2.10 2.13 -12.27
CA ILE A 150 2.00 3.58 -12.30
C ILE A 150 3.04 4.18 -11.36
N ARG A 151 3.92 5.00 -11.92
CA ARG A 151 4.98 5.67 -11.19
C ARG A 151 4.56 7.10 -10.86
N MET A 152 4.20 7.32 -9.59
CA MET A 152 3.79 8.63 -9.09
C MET A 152 4.86 9.29 -8.20
N GLY A 153 5.90 8.53 -7.85
CA GLY A 153 6.87 8.95 -6.84
C GLY A 153 7.65 10.22 -7.17
N ASP A 154 7.94 10.45 -8.44
CA ASP A 154 8.82 11.53 -8.87
C ASP A 154 8.08 12.76 -9.43
N LYS A 155 6.78 12.84 -9.25
CA LYS A 155 5.96 13.89 -9.87
C LYS A 155 5.27 14.80 -8.90
#